data_40d90cdabe315730ed9718c24eae0391
#
_entry.id   40d90cdabe315730ed9718c24eae0391
#
_cell.length_a   1.000
_cell.length_b   1.000
_cell.length_c   1.000
_cell.angle_alpha   90.00
_cell.angle_beta   90.00
_cell.angle_gamma   90.00
#
_symmetry.space_group_name_H-M   'P 1'
#
loop_
_entity.id
_entity.type
_entity.pdbx_description
1 polymer ?
#
loop_
_entity_poly.entity_id
_entity_poly.type
_entity_poly.pdbx_seq_one_letter_code
_entity_poly.pdbx_strand_id
1 'polypeptide(L)'
;MPADRRLLVTLTICVAVASFLPVRSAEAHAVLVESNPALNGQVSGPDVPVELRFNVRIDASRSRLALLRSDGSTQNLELGKPTSADTLTARVKGLAPGEYRLRWQVLASDGHLTRGEIPFTVSNS
;
A
#
# COMPACT_ATOMS: atom_id res chain seq x y z
N MET A 1 -77.14 17.74 5.18
CA MET A 1 -76.04 18.13 4.71
C MET A 1 -74.93 17.37 5.02
N PRO A 2 -74.46 16.64 4.24
CA PRO A 2 -73.35 15.88 4.51
C PRO A 2 -72.20 16.77 4.48
N ALA A 3 -71.69 16.96 5.54
CA ALA A 3 -70.39 17.50 5.57
C ALA A 3 -69.46 16.49 5.00
N ASP A 4 -69.11 16.78 3.86
CA ASP A 4 -68.08 15.99 3.33
C ASP A 4 -66.83 16.08 4.13
N ARG A 5 -66.79 15.30 5.04
CA ARG A 5 -65.62 15.11 5.64
C ARG A 5 -64.82 14.34 4.86
N ARG A 6 -64.43 14.80 3.82
CA ARG A 6 -63.32 14.27 3.19
C ARG A 6 -62.16 14.63 3.98
N LEU A 7 -61.95 13.87 4.92
CA LEU A 7 -60.68 13.79 5.45
C LEU A 7 -59.78 13.40 4.35
N LEU A 8 -59.22 14.36 3.78
CA LEU A 8 -58.01 14.19 3.10
C LEU A 8 -56.99 13.85 4.15
N VAL A 9 -56.97 12.59 4.44
CA VAL A 9 -55.79 12.07 5.01
C VAL A 9 -54.73 12.24 3.95
N THR A 10 -54.15 13.39 3.98
CA THR A 10 -52.87 13.53 3.33
C THR A 10 -51.97 12.59 4.09
N LEU A 11 -51.90 11.42 3.59
CA LEU A 11 -50.85 10.53 4.00
C LEU A 11 -49.58 11.20 3.54
N THR A 12 -49.07 12.01 4.42
CA THR A 12 -47.70 12.45 4.26
C THR A 12 -46.88 11.23 4.47
N ILE A 13 -46.65 10.53 3.39
CA ILE A 13 -45.61 9.55 3.39
C ILE A 13 -44.32 10.33 3.56
N CYS A 14 -43.94 10.49 4.80
CA CYS A 14 -42.54 10.75 5.05
C CYS A 14 -41.79 9.56 4.55
N VAL A 15 -41.47 9.58 3.31
CA VAL A 15 -40.41 8.75 2.82
C VAL A 15 -39.19 9.28 3.53
N ALA A 16 -38.93 8.70 4.67
CA ALA A 16 -37.59 8.79 5.20
C ALA A 16 -36.72 8.11 4.18
N VAL A 17 -36.23 8.89 3.27
CA VAL A 17 -35.10 8.45 2.47
C VAL A 17 -33.98 8.33 3.46
N ALA A 18 -33.87 7.15 4.02
CA ALA A 18 -32.64 6.77 4.64
C ALA A 18 -31.62 6.86 3.52
N SER A 19 -30.95 7.98 3.45
CA SER A 19 -29.79 8.06 2.59
C SER A 19 -28.79 7.10 3.17
N PHE A 20 -28.78 5.92 2.61
CA PHE A 20 -27.67 5.05 2.78
C PHE A 20 -26.52 5.71 2.04
N LEU A 21 -25.88 6.61 2.72
CA LEU A 21 -24.54 6.96 2.34
C LEU A 21 -23.75 5.67 2.52
N PRO A 22 -23.16 5.14 1.46
CA PRO A 22 -22.24 4.06 1.66
C PRO A 22 -21.22 4.58 2.65
N VAL A 23 -21.20 3.97 3.82
CA VAL A 23 -20.08 4.15 4.71
C VAL A 23 -18.91 3.57 3.94
N ARG A 24 -18.18 4.42 3.27
CA ARG A 24 -16.86 4.06 2.82
C ARG A 24 -16.09 3.85 4.11
N SER A 25 -16.00 2.60 4.50
CA SER A 25 -14.91 2.24 5.37
C SER A 25 -13.68 2.81 4.65
N ALA A 26 -13.04 3.78 5.26
CA ALA A 26 -11.77 4.25 4.76
C ALA A 26 -10.82 3.08 4.90
N GLU A 27 -10.84 2.19 3.91
CA GLU A 27 -9.82 1.17 3.80
C GLU A 27 -8.52 1.91 3.56
N ALA A 28 -7.73 2.03 4.62
CA ALA A 28 -6.41 2.59 4.51
C ALA A 28 -5.52 1.53 3.88
N HIS A 29 -5.64 1.34 2.57
CA HIS A 29 -4.68 0.55 1.85
C HIS A 29 -3.33 1.23 1.95
N ALA A 30 -2.31 0.46 2.29
CA ALA A 30 -0.96 0.97 2.27
C ALA A 30 -0.59 1.32 0.82
N VAL A 31 -0.29 2.58 0.58
CA VAL A 31 0.17 3.07 -0.71
C VAL A 31 1.63 3.45 -0.56
N LEU A 32 2.49 2.96 -1.45
CA LEU A 32 3.88 3.35 -1.49
C LEU A 32 3.97 4.81 -1.92
N VAL A 33 4.52 5.65 -1.06
CA VAL A 33 4.62 7.09 -1.29
C VAL A 33 5.99 7.47 -1.81
N GLU A 34 7.02 6.80 -1.32
CA GLU A 34 8.40 7.09 -1.67
C GLU A 34 9.23 5.83 -1.54
N SER A 35 10.17 5.63 -2.45
CA SER A 35 11.07 4.49 -2.39
C SER A 35 12.49 4.86 -2.84
N ASN A 36 13.46 4.16 -2.25
CA ASN A 36 14.84 4.14 -2.72
C ASN A 36 15.27 2.66 -2.76
N PRO A 37 15.59 2.08 -3.91
CA PRO A 37 15.56 2.68 -5.25
C PRO A 37 14.18 3.15 -5.67
N ALA A 38 14.14 4.23 -6.45
CA ALA A 38 12.89 4.74 -7.00
C ALA A 38 12.36 3.83 -8.11
N LEU A 39 11.06 3.89 -8.36
CA LEU A 39 10.43 3.14 -9.45
C LEU A 39 11.10 3.47 -10.78
N ASN A 40 11.59 2.45 -11.46
CA ASN A 40 12.37 2.59 -12.70
C ASN A 40 13.64 3.43 -12.54
N GLY A 41 14.11 3.57 -11.31
CA GLY A 41 15.30 4.35 -11.02
C GLY A 41 16.60 3.59 -11.27
N GLN A 42 17.70 4.30 -11.17
CA GLN A 42 19.03 3.76 -11.31
C GLN A 42 19.83 4.07 -10.07
N VAL A 43 20.51 3.06 -9.53
CA VAL A 43 21.35 3.20 -8.35
C VAL A 43 22.72 2.62 -8.62
N SER A 44 23.70 3.07 -7.84
CA SER A 44 25.05 2.53 -7.91
C SER A 44 25.21 1.40 -6.92
N GLY A 45 25.77 0.28 -7.38
CA GLY A 45 26.09 -0.84 -6.53
C GLY A 45 27.56 -0.82 -6.08
N PRO A 46 28.02 -1.90 -5.46
CA PRO A 46 27.32 -3.18 -5.23
C PRO A 46 26.35 -3.18 -4.04
N ASP A 47 26.51 -2.28 -3.10
CA ASP A 47 25.66 -2.24 -1.91
C ASP A 47 24.56 -1.22 -2.08
N VAL A 48 23.31 -1.69 -1.97
CA VAL A 48 22.14 -0.85 -2.23
C VAL A 48 21.28 -0.78 -0.98
N PRO A 49 21.17 0.40 -0.37
CA PRO A 49 20.21 0.59 0.71
C PRO A 49 18.79 0.66 0.15
N VAL A 50 17.85 0.03 0.84
CA VAL A 50 16.45 -0.02 0.44
C VAL A 50 15.63 0.67 1.51
N GLU A 51 14.77 1.58 1.07
CA GLU A 51 13.84 2.25 1.95
C GLU A 51 12.50 2.44 1.23
N LEU A 52 11.43 1.95 1.84
CA LEU A 52 10.08 2.07 1.30
C LEU A 52 9.22 2.76 2.34
N ARG A 53 8.63 3.89 1.96
CA ARG A 53 7.74 4.64 2.84
C ARG A 53 6.31 4.61 2.31
N PHE A 54 5.40 4.33 3.22
CA PHE A 54 3.97 4.18 2.92
C PHE A 54 3.17 5.34 3.52
N ASN A 55 1.93 5.47 3.08
CA ASN A 55 1.04 6.52 3.56
C ASN A 55 0.37 6.22 4.90
N VAL A 56 0.56 5.01 5.43
CA VAL A 56 -0.03 4.55 6.69
C VAL A 56 0.99 3.77 7.49
N ARG A 57 0.68 3.56 8.76
CA ARG A 57 1.50 2.69 9.61
C ARG A 57 1.44 1.27 9.11
N ILE A 58 2.57 0.59 9.15
CA ILE A 58 2.70 -0.80 8.74
C ILE A 58 3.29 -1.64 9.87
N ASP A 59 2.95 -2.92 9.86
CA ASP A 59 3.53 -3.89 10.78
C ASP A 59 4.76 -4.51 10.10
N ALA A 60 5.94 -4.01 10.43
CA ALA A 60 7.18 -4.48 9.82
C ALA A 60 7.43 -5.97 10.11
N SER A 61 7.03 -6.47 11.28
CA SER A 61 7.25 -7.87 11.64
C SER A 61 6.44 -8.84 10.77
N ARG A 62 5.37 -8.36 10.14
CA ARG A 62 4.53 -9.14 9.26
C ARG A 62 4.60 -8.68 7.81
N SER A 63 5.59 -7.87 7.50
CA SER A 63 5.85 -7.37 6.16
C SER A 63 7.07 -8.05 5.57
N ARG A 64 7.19 -8.05 4.25
CA ARG A 64 8.24 -8.77 3.55
C ARG A 64 8.78 -7.97 2.37
N LEU A 65 10.07 -8.13 2.13
CA LEU A 65 10.74 -7.65 0.95
C LEU A 65 11.50 -8.80 0.30
N ALA A 66 11.45 -8.86 -1.01
CA ALA A 66 12.24 -9.81 -1.78
C ALA A 66 12.87 -9.11 -2.98
N LEU A 67 14.06 -9.57 -3.35
CA LEU A 67 14.74 -9.11 -4.54
C LEU A 67 14.59 -10.17 -5.62
N LEU A 68 14.10 -9.75 -6.79
CA LEU A 68 14.01 -10.61 -7.96
C LEU A 68 15.10 -10.21 -8.93
N ARG A 69 15.84 -11.21 -9.39
CA ARG A 69 16.89 -11.03 -10.39
C ARG A 69 16.39 -11.36 -11.78
N SER A 70 17.08 -10.87 -12.78
CA SER A 70 16.73 -11.12 -14.18
C SER A 70 16.77 -12.59 -14.58
N ASP A 71 17.51 -13.43 -13.84
CA ASP A 71 17.55 -14.87 -14.09
C ASP A 71 16.37 -15.63 -13.47
N GLY A 72 15.44 -14.92 -12.85
CA GLY A 72 14.26 -15.51 -12.20
C GLY A 72 14.47 -15.90 -10.74
N SER A 73 15.69 -15.77 -10.21
CA SER A 73 15.94 -16.10 -8.82
C SER A 73 15.39 -15.02 -7.88
N THR A 74 14.96 -15.45 -6.70
CA THR A 74 14.37 -14.58 -5.67
C THR A 74 15.17 -14.71 -4.38
N GLN A 75 15.45 -13.59 -3.76
CA GLN A 75 16.12 -13.52 -2.47
C GLN A 75 15.24 -12.77 -1.49
N ASN A 76 14.89 -13.42 -0.38
CA ASN A 76 14.20 -12.72 0.70
C ASN A 76 15.18 -11.82 1.42
N LEU A 77 14.77 -10.57 1.65
CA LEU A 77 15.62 -9.59 2.30
C LEU A 77 15.30 -9.52 3.79
N GLU A 78 16.36 -9.44 4.58
CA GLU A 78 16.21 -9.21 6.00
C GLU A 78 15.86 -7.74 6.23
N LEU A 79 14.77 -7.49 6.92
CA LEU A 79 14.35 -6.13 7.23
C LEU A 79 15.19 -5.56 8.36
N GLY A 80 15.63 -4.33 8.19
CA GLY A 80 16.30 -3.59 9.25
C GLY A 80 15.32 -3.07 10.27
N LYS A 81 15.84 -2.45 11.32
CA LYS A 81 14.98 -1.80 12.31
C LYS A 81 14.22 -0.66 11.65
N PRO A 82 12.89 -0.57 11.87
CA PRO A 82 12.14 0.52 11.29
C PRO A 82 12.64 1.87 11.80
N THR A 83 12.86 2.80 10.88
CA THR A 83 13.22 4.17 11.23
C THR A 83 11.99 4.99 11.58
N SER A 84 10.82 4.56 11.11
CA SER A 84 9.52 5.12 11.47
C SER A 84 8.43 4.07 11.25
N ALA A 85 7.24 4.35 11.76
CA ALA A 85 6.14 3.38 11.77
C ALA A 85 5.56 3.09 10.37
N ASP A 86 5.91 3.90 9.37
CA ASP A 86 5.40 3.78 8.00
C ASP A 86 6.47 3.33 7.00
N THR A 87 7.63 2.90 7.46
CA THR A 87 8.81 2.67 6.60
C THR A 87 9.37 1.27 6.79
N LEU A 88 9.68 0.62 5.67
CA LEU A 88 10.50 -0.60 5.64
C LEU A 88 11.90 -0.26 5.18
N THR A 89 12.90 -0.84 5.81
CA THR A 89 14.29 -0.70 5.41
C THR A 89 14.95 -2.06 5.24
N ALA A 90 15.90 -2.13 4.32
CA ALA A 90 16.74 -3.30 4.11
C ALA A 90 18.02 -2.84 3.45
N ARG A 91 18.98 -3.74 3.37
CA ARG A 91 20.23 -3.48 2.66
C ARG A 91 20.59 -4.71 1.85
N VAL A 92 20.82 -4.52 0.56
CA VAL A 92 21.25 -5.60 -0.32
C VAL A 92 22.72 -5.40 -0.64
N LYS A 93 23.51 -6.44 -0.49
CA LYS A 93 24.93 -6.39 -0.73
C LYS A 93 25.32 -7.20 -1.95
N GLY A 94 26.37 -6.74 -2.61
CA GLY A 94 26.99 -7.51 -3.68
C GLY A 94 26.19 -7.60 -4.97
N LEU A 95 25.38 -6.60 -5.28
CA LEU A 95 24.61 -6.60 -6.52
C LEU A 95 25.48 -6.28 -7.71
N ALA A 96 25.49 -7.17 -8.69
CA ALA A 96 26.10 -6.90 -9.99
C ALA A 96 25.25 -5.90 -10.76
N PRO A 97 25.85 -5.16 -11.71
CA PRO A 97 25.07 -4.29 -12.58
C PRO A 97 24.02 -5.09 -13.34
N GLY A 98 22.84 -4.53 -13.49
CA GLY A 98 21.74 -5.18 -14.19
C GLY A 98 20.38 -4.71 -13.70
N GLU A 99 19.35 -5.40 -14.17
CA GLU A 99 17.97 -5.11 -13.86
C GLU A 99 17.47 -5.98 -12.71
N TYR A 100 16.75 -5.36 -11.79
CA TYR A 100 16.21 -6.01 -10.61
C TYR A 100 14.79 -5.53 -10.35
N ARG A 101 14.07 -6.26 -9.49
CA ARG A 101 12.77 -5.82 -8.96
C ARG A 101 12.76 -6.08 -7.47
N LEU A 102 12.28 -5.10 -6.74
CA LEU A 102 11.91 -5.31 -5.34
C LEU A 102 10.44 -5.67 -5.29
N ARG A 103 10.15 -6.81 -4.69
CA ARG A 103 8.76 -7.20 -4.43
C ARG A 103 8.49 -6.96 -2.95
N TRP A 104 7.47 -6.19 -2.67
CA TRP A 104 7.12 -5.88 -1.29
C TRP A 104 5.72 -6.37 -0.97
N GLN A 105 5.53 -6.75 0.28
CA GLN A 105 4.25 -7.09 0.85
C GLN A 105 4.20 -6.49 2.22
N VAL A 106 3.22 -5.63 2.48
CA VAL A 106 3.08 -4.97 3.77
C VAL A 106 1.72 -5.23 4.36
N LEU A 107 1.71 -5.40 5.69
CA LEU A 107 0.49 -5.45 6.47
C LEU A 107 0.26 -4.06 7.04
N ALA A 108 -0.81 -3.42 6.61
CA ALA A 108 -1.21 -2.13 7.14
C ALA A 108 -1.79 -2.29 8.54
N SER A 109 -1.79 -1.21 9.32
CA SER A 109 -2.30 -1.23 10.69
C SER A 109 -3.77 -1.61 10.81
N ASP A 110 -4.53 -1.47 9.72
CA ASP A 110 -5.94 -1.90 9.65
C ASP A 110 -6.12 -3.38 9.34
N GLY A 111 -5.04 -4.14 9.16
CA GLY A 111 -5.09 -5.57 8.89
C GLY A 111 -5.11 -5.96 7.42
N HIS A 112 -5.04 -5.01 6.49
CA HIS A 112 -5.02 -5.33 5.06
C HIS A 112 -3.60 -5.52 4.54
N LEU A 113 -3.42 -6.57 3.72
CA LEU A 113 -2.16 -6.82 3.02
C LEU A 113 -2.17 -6.12 1.67
N THR A 114 -1.08 -5.43 1.35
CA THR A 114 -0.88 -4.81 0.06
C THR A 114 0.46 -5.26 -0.52
N ARG A 115 0.52 -5.42 -1.82
CA ARG A 115 1.71 -5.91 -2.54
C ARG A 115 2.03 -5.00 -3.71
N GLY A 116 3.30 -4.96 -4.06
CA GLY A 116 3.75 -4.24 -5.23
C GLY A 116 5.16 -4.63 -5.64
N GLU A 117 5.59 -4.07 -6.75
CA GLU A 117 6.94 -4.28 -7.27
C GLU A 117 7.56 -2.95 -7.66
N ILE A 118 8.87 -2.85 -7.47
CA ILE A 118 9.66 -1.69 -7.84
C ILE A 118 10.78 -2.16 -8.74
N PRO A 119 10.64 -1.99 -10.07
CA PRO A 119 11.76 -2.23 -10.98
C PRO A 119 12.82 -1.14 -10.84
N PHE A 120 14.08 -1.53 -10.85
CA PHE A 120 15.22 -0.61 -10.80
C PHE A 120 16.44 -1.23 -11.48
N THR A 121 17.42 -0.41 -11.75
CA THR A 121 18.67 -0.83 -12.39
C THR A 121 19.84 -0.49 -11.49
N VAL A 122 20.78 -1.40 -11.41
CA VAL A 122 22.08 -1.18 -10.74
C VAL A 122 23.12 -0.90 -11.80
N SER A 123 23.83 0.19 -11.64
CA SER A 123 24.89 0.59 -12.57
C SER A 123 26.25 0.39 -11.95
N ASN A 124 27.27 0.31 -12.86
CA ASN A 124 28.66 0.37 -12.44
C ASN A 124 29.06 1.83 -12.32
N SER A 125 29.18 2.34 -11.19
CA SER A 125 29.81 3.67 -11.10
C SER A 125 30.88 3.69 -10.06
#